data_91d6eb216a13295c9b52a419ce53e5bc
#
_entry.id   91d6eb216a13295c9b52a419ce53e5bc
#
_cell.length_a   1.000
_cell.length_b   1.000
_cell.length_c   1.000
_cell.angle_alpha   90.00
_cell.angle_beta   90.00
_cell.angle_gamma   90.00
#
_symmetry.space_group_name_H-M   'P 1'
#
loop_
_entity.id
_entity.type
_entity.pdbx_description
1 polymer ?
#
loop_
_entity_poly.entity_id
_entity_poly.type
_entity_poly.pdbx_seq_one_letter_code
_entity_poly.pdbx_strand_id
1 'polypeptide(L)'
;MDLLKPLIALLAIVNPIGVVPFFIHFTQTFTATERRRTIRISAFTAFVVIATSALAGLKVIEFFGISLASFQVGGGTLLLISSLAMLNAQPAESKPGDMSDGEERVDAGASIAVVPLTIPLLTGPATISTTVIYAEKTRHVWELAVLMGYGLVIVAATFVAFSAAAR
;
A
#
# COMPACT_ATOMS: atom_id res chain seq x y z
N MET A 1 -18.46 17.30 2.96
CA MET A 1 -17.80 16.00 3.26
C MET A 1 -16.94 16.15 4.51
N ASP A 2 -16.99 15.21 5.46
CA ASP A 2 -16.05 15.22 6.60
C ASP A 2 -14.67 14.89 6.05
N LEU A 3 -13.85 15.88 5.85
CA LEU A 3 -12.54 15.77 5.21
C LEU A 3 -11.58 14.81 5.96
N LEU A 4 -11.74 14.66 7.27
CA LEU A 4 -10.87 13.81 8.09
C LEU A 4 -11.18 12.32 7.98
N LYS A 5 -12.41 11.92 7.69
CA LYS A 5 -12.80 10.50 7.64
C LYS A 5 -12.02 9.70 6.59
N PRO A 6 -11.88 10.16 5.33
CA PRO A 6 -11.09 9.45 4.34
C PRO A 6 -9.62 9.30 4.73
N LEU A 7 -9.02 10.36 5.31
CA LEU A 7 -7.64 10.34 5.76
C LEU A 7 -7.41 9.31 6.86
N ILE A 8 -8.26 9.33 7.90
CA ILE A 8 -8.15 8.39 9.02
C ILE A 8 -8.37 6.95 8.55
N ALA A 9 -9.39 6.73 7.70
CA ALA A 9 -9.66 5.41 7.16
C ALA A 9 -8.49 4.87 6.32
N LEU A 10 -7.93 5.67 5.43
CA LEU A 10 -6.79 5.28 4.61
C LEU A 10 -5.54 5.05 5.45
N LEU A 11 -5.24 5.90 6.44
CA LEU A 11 -4.11 5.70 7.36
C LEU A 11 -4.26 4.41 8.18
N ALA A 12 -5.47 4.11 8.64
CA ALA A 12 -5.75 2.89 9.40
C ALA A 12 -5.60 1.63 8.55
N ILE A 13 -6.07 1.66 7.28
CA ILE A 13 -6.02 0.52 6.38
C ILE A 13 -4.60 0.29 5.85
N VAL A 14 -3.92 1.34 5.40
CA VAL A 14 -2.54 1.26 4.90
C VAL A 14 -1.57 0.87 6.02
N ASN A 15 -1.86 1.36 7.24
CA ASN A 15 -1.12 1.02 8.47
C ASN A 15 0.41 0.98 8.28
N PRO A 16 1.09 2.10 7.96
CA PRO A 16 2.52 2.11 7.67
C PRO A 16 3.38 1.53 8.79
N ILE A 17 2.93 1.68 10.05
CA ILE A 17 3.63 1.16 11.23
C ILE A 17 3.55 -0.36 11.29
N GLY A 18 2.38 -0.93 10.98
CA GLY A 18 2.16 -2.38 10.97
C GLY A 18 2.99 -3.11 9.91
N VAL A 19 3.42 -2.42 8.86
CA VAL A 19 4.28 -2.98 7.81
C VAL A 19 5.77 -2.90 8.15
N VAL A 20 6.18 -2.13 9.16
CA VAL A 20 7.59 -1.98 9.59
C VAL A 20 8.29 -3.32 9.87
N PRO A 21 7.72 -4.28 10.61
CA PRO A 21 8.38 -5.57 10.83
C PRO A 21 8.72 -6.30 9.53
N PHE A 22 7.80 -6.27 8.55
CA PHE A 22 8.02 -6.86 7.24
C PHE A 22 9.13 -6.12 6.47
N PHE A 23 9.12 -4.78 6.52
CA PHE A 23 10.18 -3.97 5.92
C PHE A 23 11.55 -4.36 6.49
N ILE A 24 11.69 -4.46 7.82
CA ILE A 24 12.93 -4.87 8.48
C ILE A 24 13.33 -6.27 8.00
N HIS A 25 12.38 -7.22 8.01
CA HIS A 25 12.65 -8.60 7.60
C HIS A 25 13.17 -8.69 6.16
N PHE A 26 12.50 -8.04 5.20
CA PHE A 26 12.90 -8.08 3.79
C PHE A 26 14.18 -7.29 3.47
N THR A 27 14.59 -6.36 4.33
CA THR A 27 15.77 -5.53 4.10
C THR A 27 16.93 -5.85 5.04
N GLN A 28 16.93 -6.98 5.73
CA GLN A 28 17.97 -7.36 6.69
C GLN A 28 19.37 -7.39 6.08
N THR A 29 19.47 -7.90 4.86
CA THR A 29 20.75 -8.05 4.12
C THR A 29 21.12 -6.84 3.28
N PHE A 30 20.26 -5.79 3.26
CA PHE A 30 20.45 -4.64 2.40
C PHE A 30 21.44 -3.65 2.99
N THR A 31 22.24 -3.03 2.14
CA THR A 31 23.05 -1.88 2.47
C THR A 31 22.19 -0.66 2.79
N ALA A 32 22.74 0.35 3.45
CA ALA A 32 22.01 1.58 3.76
C ALA A 32 21.49 2.28 2.49
N THR A 33 22.20 2.17 1.38
CA THR A 33 21.81 2.77 0.09
C THR A 33 20.63 2.04 -0.53
N GLU A 34 20.66 0.71 -0.56
CA GLU A 34 19.57 -0.15 -1.06
C GLU A 34 18.31 0.05 -0.22
N ARG A 35 18.46 0.09 1.11
CA ARG A 35 17.35 0.33 2.04
C ARG A 35 16.67 1.67 1.79
N ARG A 36 17.45 2.75 1.59
CA ARG A 36 16.90 4.07 1.23
C ARG A 36 16.21 4.07 -0.13
N ARG A 37 16.72 3.31 -1.10
CA ARG A 37 16.11 3.16 -2.42
C ARG A 37 14.77 2.42 -2.28
N THR A 38 14.72 1.33 -1.52
CA THR A 38 13.50 0.57 -1.22
C THR A 38 12.43 1.45 -0.58
N ILE A 39 12.78 2.27 0.42
CA ILE A 39 11.84 3.21 1.06
C ILE A 39 11.23 4.16 0.03
N ARG A 40 12.05 4.78 -0.82
CA ARG A 40 11.58 5.73 -1.84
C ARG A 40 10.66 5.07 -2.85
N ILE A 41 11.03 3.89 -3.35
CA ILE A 41 10.24 3.15 -4.32
C ILE A 41 8.92 2.71 -3.69
N SER A 42 8.92 2.15 -2.49
CA SER A 42 7.69 1.73 -1.79
C SER A 42 6.74 2.91 -1.56
N ALA A 43 7.26 4.04 -1.07
CA ALA A 43 6.45 5.23 -0.84
C ALA A 43 5.87 5.79 -2.15
N PHE A 44 6.67 5.85 -3.21
CA PHE A 44 6.21 6.30 -4.53
C PHE A 44 5.18 5.34 -5.14
N THR A 45 5.42 4.03 -5.07
CA THR A 45 4.47 3.02 -5.56
C THR A 45 3.14 3.10 -4.82
N ALA A 46 3.17 3.28 -3.48
CA ALA A 46 1.96 3.47 -2.70
C ALA A 46 1.14 4.69 -3.19
N PHE A 47 1.82 5.80 -3.46
CA PHE A 47 1.17 6.98 -4.04
C PHE A 47 0.55 6.68 -5.41
N VAL A 48 1.30 6.04 -6.29
CA VAL A 48 0.82 5.71 -7.64
C VAL A 48 -0.42 4.81 -7.57
N VAL A 49 -0.43 3.80 -6.70
CA VAL A 49 -1.59 2.92 -6.51
C VAL A 49 -2.80 3.69 -5.99
N ILE A 50 -2.63 4.54 -4.97
CA ILE A 50 -3.73 5.35 -4.43
C ILE A 50 -4.24 6.34 -5.49
N ALA A 51 -3.33 7.02 -6.19
CA ALA A 51 -3.67 7.99 -7.22
C ALA A 51 -4.43 7.35 -8.39
N THR A 52 -3.93 6.24 -8.92
CA THR A 52 -4.59 5.52 -10.01
C THR A 52 -5.95 4.96 -9.58
N SER A 53 -6.05 4.45 -8.36
CA SER A 53 -7.33 3.98 -7.79
C SER A 53 -8.34 5.11 -7.65
N ALA A 54 -7.92 6.30 -7.22
CA ALA A 54 -8.78 7.45 -7.09
C ALA A 54 -9.26 7.99 -8.45
N LEU A 55 -8.39 8.01 -9.45
CA LEU A 55 -8.69 8.60 -10.76
C LEU A 55 -9.40 7.64 -11.73
N ALA A 56 -9.00 6.39 -11.73
CA ALA A 56 -9.45 5.40 -12.69
C ALA A 56 -10.28 4.26 -12.08
N GLY A 57 -10.25 4.06 -10.76
CA GLY A 57 -10.85 2.89 -10.13
C GLY A 57 -12.34 2.74 -10.42
N LEU A 58 -13.13 3.82 -10.31
CA LEU A 58 -14.55 3.79 -10.61
C LEU A 58 -14.82 3.40 -12.08
N LYS A 59 -14.09 4.01 -13.02
CA LYS A 59 -14.21 3.69 -14.44
C LYS A 59 -13.87 2.24 -14.77
N VAL A 60 -12.89 1.67 -14.06
CA VAL A 60 -12.50 0.28 -14.22
C VAL A 60 -13.61 -0.65 -13.76
N ILE A 61 -14.19 -0.43 -12.58
CA ILE A 61 -15.28 -1.29 -12.09
C ILE A 61 -16.53 -1.15 -12.94
N GLU A 62 -16.87 0.04 -13.43
CA GLU A 62 -17.96 0.29 -14.37
C GLU A 62 -17.73 -0.44 -15.71
N PHE A 63 -16.50 -0.38 -16.26
CA PHE A 63 -16.14 -1.07 -17.49
C PHE A 63 -16.38 -2.59 -17.42
N PHE A 64 -16.10 -3.20 -16.24
CA PHE A 64 -16.38 -4.61 -16.00
C PHE A 64 -17.84 -4.90 -15.63
N GLY A 65 -18.71 -3.90 -15.59
CA GLY A 65 -20.10 -4.06 -15.22
C GLY A 65 -20.31 -4.43 -13.74
N ILE A 66 -19.33 -4.18 -12.89
CA ILE A 66 -19.38 -4.49 -11.46
C ILE A 66 -20.05 -3.33 -10.73
N SER A 67 -21.09 -3.60 -9.94
CA SER A 67 -21.70 -2.56 -9.11
C SER A 67 -20.74 -2.16 -7.97
N LEU A 68 -20.80 -0.88 -7.56
CA LEU A 68 -20.03 -0.41 -6.42
C LEU A 68 -20.33 -1.21 -5.14
N ALA A 69 -21.59 -1.60 -4.94
CA ALA A 69 -22.01 -2.43 -3.80
C ALA A 69 -21.33 -3.80 -3.82
N SER A 70 -21.30 -4.47 -4.98
CA SER A 70 -20.60 -5.75 -5.13
C SER A 70 -19.08 -5.60 -4.88
N PHE A 71 -18.50 -4.51 -5.37
CA PHE A 71 -17.09 -4.20 -5.14
C PHE A 71 -16.79 -3.93 -3.65
N GLN A 72 -17.68 -3.24 -2.93
CA GLN A 72 -17.56 -3.01 -1.49
C GLN A 72 -17.62 -4.31 -0.69
N VAL A 73 -18.53 -5.20 -1.04
CA VAL A 73 -18.64 -6.53 -0.40
C VAL A 73 -17.38 -7.35 -0.65
N GLY A 74 -16.92 -7.42 -1.89
CA GLY A 74 -15.69 -8.12 -2.25
C GLY A 74 -14.46 -7.56 -1.52
N GLY A 75 -14.29 -6.23 -1.53
CA GLY A 75 -13.21 -5.54 -0.83
C GLY A 75 -13.25 -5.76 0.69
N GLY A 76 -14.44 -5.69 1.30
CA GLY A 76 -14.64 -5.99 2.72
C GLY A 76 -14.31 -7.44 3.08
N THR A 77 -14.70 -8.38 2.23
CA THR A 77 -14.36 -9.81 2.40
C THR A 77 -12.87 -10.04 2.33
N LEU A 78 -12.18 -9.42 1.37
CA LEU A 78 -10.73 -9.51 1.26
C LEU A 78 -10.01 -8.90 2.48
N LEU A 79 -10.54 -7.78 3.02
CA LEU A 79 -10.07 -7.20 4.28
C LEU A 79 -10.19 -8.18 5.44
N LEU A 80 -11.34 -8.81 5.58
CA LEU A 80 -11.60 -9.79 6.64
C LEU A 80 -10.64 -10.98 6.53
N ILE A 81 -10.49 -11.56 5.35
CA ILE A 81 -9.56 -12.67 5.11
C ILE A 81 -8.13 -12.27 5.42
N SER A 82 -7.70 -11.10 4.95
CA SER A 82 -6.35 -10.59 5.20
C SER A 82 -6.08 -10.35 6.69
N SER A 83 -7.08 -9.80 7.41
CA SER A 83 -6.99 -9.57 8.85
C SER A 83 -6.89 -10.88 9.63
N LEU A 84 -7.69 -11.89 9.27
CA LEU A 84 -7.63 -13.22 9.87
C LEU A 84 -6.30 -13.92 9.57
N ALA A 85 -5.79 -13.78 8.35
CA ALA A 85 -4.49 -14.32 7.97
C ALA A 85 -3.36 -13.67 8.80
N MET A 86 -3.42 -12.35 9.03
CA MET A 86 -2.45 -11.64 9.88
C MET A 86 -2.53 -12.10 11.36
N LEU A 87 -3.73 -12.36 11.88
CA LEU A 87 -3.90 -12.87 13.26
C LEU A 87 -3.34 -14.28 13.42
N ASN A 88 -3.45 -15.11 12.38
CA ASN A 88 -2.98 -16.50 12.37
C ASN A 88 -1.54 -16.65 11.84
N ALA A 89 -0.93 -15.59 11.34
CA ALA A 89 0.43 -15.62 10.85
C ALA A 89 1.38 -15.85 12.04
N GLN A 90 1.81 -17.10 12.19
CA GLN A 90 3.09 -17.37 12.84
C GLN A 90 4.16 -16.64 12.03
N PRO A 91 5.26 -16.16 12.68
CA PRO A 91 6.37 -15.57 11.93
C PRO A 91 6.76 -16.58 10.84
N ALA A 92 6.41 -16.29 9.61
CA ALA A 92 6.78 -17.15 8.52
C ALA A 92 8.30 -17.16 8.48
N GLU A 93 8.91 -18.31 8.73
CA GLU A 93 10.26 -18.61 8.26
C GLU A 93 10.22 -18.60 6.73
N SER A 94 10.19 -17.37 6.18
CA SER A 94 10.46 -17.20 4.76
C SER A 94 11.91 -17.56 4.57
N LYS A 95 12.15 -18.79 4.10
CA LYS A 95 13.46 -19.17 3.60
C LYS A 95 13.88 -18.09 2.61
N PRO A 96 15.03 -17.43 2.79
CA PRO A 96 15.58 -16.60 1.74
C PRO A 96 15.80 -17.52 0.54
N GLY A 97 15.07 -17.28 -0.54
CA GLY A 97 15.38 -17.99 -1.79
C GLY A 97 16.84 -17.71 -2.13
N ASP A 98 17.57 -18.76 -2.51
CA ASP A 98 18.95 -18.67 -2.98
C ASP A 98 19.05 -17.61 -4.08
N MET A 99 19.47 -16.40 -3.70
CA MET A 99 19.75 -15.32 -4.64
C MET A 99 21.27 -15.29 -4.85
N SER A 100 21.68 -15.83 -5.96
CA SER A 100 23.05 -15.75 -6.46
C SER A 100 23.27 -14.40 -7.16
N ASP A 101 24.36 -13.77 -6.79
CA ASP A 101 25.13 -12.73 -7.48
C ASP A 101 24.64 -11.28 -7.62
N GLY A 102 25.61 -10.41 -7.49
CA GLY A 102 25.58 -8.95 -7.22
C GLY A 102 24.76 -8.01 -8.14
N GLU A 103 24.50 -8.34 -9.40
CA GLU A 103 23.66 -7.51 -10.30
C GLU A 103 22.17 -7.71 -10.05
N GLU A 104 21.75 -8.90 -9.63
CA GLU A 104 20.35 -9.19 -9.25
C GLU A 104 19.90 -8.46 -7.97
N ARG A 105 20.83 -8.03 -7.11
CA ARG A 105 20.49 -7.36 -5.85
C ARG A 105 19.90 -5.96 -6.03
N VAL A 106 20.32 -5.22 -7.03
CA VAL A 106 19.82 -3.86 -7.28
C VAL A 106 18.38 -3.91 -7.81
N ASP A 107 18.10 -4.87 -8.68
CA ASP A 107 16.74 -5.12 -9.18
C ASP A 107 15.87 -5.82 -8.14
N ALA A 108 16.45 -6.68 -7.29
CA ALA A 108 15.76 -7.31 -6.17
C ALA A 108 15.25 -6.27 -5.15
N GLY A 109 16.02 -5.23 -4.83
CA GLY A 109 15.59 -4.16 -3.93
C GLY A 109 14.40 -3.37 -4.47
N ALA A 110 14.36 -3.07 -5.77
CA ALA A 110 13.22 -2.45 -6.42
C ALA A 110 12.02 -3.39 -6.48
N SER A 111 12.25 -4.66 -6.80
CA SER A 111 11.23 -5.71 -6.85
C SER A 111 10.56 -5.94 -5.49
N ILE A 112 11.33 -6.05 -4.41
CA ILE A 112 10.83 -6.20 -3.04
C ILE A 112 10.08 -4.94 -2.58
N ALA A 113 10.50 -3.76 -3.01
CA ALA A 113 9.81 -2.52 -2.68
C ALA A 113 8.41 -2.45 -3.28
N VAL A 114 8.19 -3.02 -4.46
CA VAL A 114 6.89 -3.06 -5.13
C VAL A 114 6.11 -4.28 -4.68
N VAL A 115 6.71 -5.47 -4.74
CA VAL A 115 6.08 -6.75 -4.38
C VAL A 115 7.05 -7.52 -3.48
N PRO A 116 6.66 -7.94 -2.29
CA PRO A 116 5.35 -7.83 -1.63
C PRO A 116 5.17 -6.59 -0.73
N LEU A 117 6.17 -5.69 -0.61
CA LEU A 117 6.16 -4.66 0.42
C LEU A 117 5.06 -3.61 0.20
N THR A 118 4.90 -3.12 -1.02
CA THR A 118 3.84 -2.16 -1.33
C THR A 118 2.56 -2.86 -1.75
N ILE A 119 2.64 -3.78 -2.70
CA ILE A 119 1.52 -4.57 -3.16
C ILE A 119 1.80 -6.03 -2.76
N PRO A 120 1.02 -6.70 -1.89
CA PRO A 120 -0.27 -6.28 -1.32
C PRO A 120 -0.22 -5.65 0.09
N LEU A 121 0.94 -5.56 0.76
CA LEU A 121 1.00 -5.24 2.18
C LEU A 121 0.56 -3.80 2.50
N LEU A 122 1.11 -2.81 1.79
CA LEU A 122 0.83 -1.40 2.06
C LEU A 122 -0.42 -0.90 1.33
N THR A 123 -0.56 -1.25 0.04
CA THR A 123 -1.67 -0.83 -0.81
C THR A 123 -2.42 -2.03 -1.39
N GLY A 124 -2.90 -2.88 -0.50
CA GLY A 124 -3.68 -4.05 -0.85
C GLY A 124 -5.09 -3.72 -1.37
N PRO A 125 -5.89 -4.76 -1.70
CA PRO A 125 -7.24 -4.62 -2.23
C PRO A 125 -8.13 -3.71 -1.37
N ALA A 126 -7.90 -3.70 -0.07
CA ALA A 126 -8.60 -2.86 0.89
C ALA A 126 -8.34 -1.36 0.67
N THR A 127 -7.09 -0.98 0.48
CA THR A 127 -6.71 0.41 0.20
C THR A 127 -7.30 0.87 -1.13
N ILE A 128 -7.23 0.02 -2.16
CA ILE A 128 -7.81 0.29 -3.48
C ILE A 128 -9.32 0.49 -3.35
N SER A 129 -10.04 -0.47 -2.74
CA SER A 129 -11.50 -0.39 -2.56
C SER A 129 -11.91 0.87 -1.79
N THR A 130 -11.23 1.17 -0.69
CA THR A 130 -11.52 2.35 0.13
C THR A 130 -11.28 3.63 -0.66
N THR A 131 -10.19 3.70 -1.41
CA THR A 131 -9.88 4.87 -2.25
C THR A 131 -10.93 5.08 -3.32
N VAL A 132 -11.37 4.04 -4.02
CA VAL A 132 -12.42 4.09 -5.04
C VAL A 132 -13.75 4.56 -4.44
N ILE A 133 -14.14 4.02 -3.26
CA ILE A 133 -15.37 4.39 -2.56
C ILE A 133 -15.37 5.88 -2.17
N TYR A 134 -14.24 6.40 -1.71
CA TYR A 134 -14.14 7.82 -1.38
C TYR A 134 -14.07 8.70 -2.62
N ALA A 135 -13.41 8.24 -3.70
CA ALA A 135 -13.38 8.95 -4.98
C ALA A 135 -14.77 9.06 -5.61
N GLU A 136 -15.59 8.02 -5.51
CA GLU A 136 -16.99 8.05 -6.00
C GLU A 136 -17.85 9.08 -5.27
N LYS A 137 -17.59 9.29 -3.97
CA LYS A 137 -18.32 10.27 -3.16
C LYS A 137 -17.91 11.73 -3.43
N THR A 138 -16.86 11.96 -4.19
CA THR A 138 -16.41 13.31 -4.55
C THR A 138 -17.36 13.90 -5.59
N ARG A 139 -17.82 15.15 -5.35
CA ARG A 139 -18.70 15.87 -6.25
C ARG A 139 -17.97 16.98 -7.02
N HIS A 140 -16.83 17.39 -6.51
CA HIS A 140 -16.04 18.49 -7.04
C HIS A 140 -14.58 18.09 -7.24
N VAL A 141 -13.95 18.67 -8.25
CA VAL A 141 -12.53 18.40 -8.57
C VAL A 141 -11.59 18.69 -7.40
N TRP A 142 -11.90 19.70 -6.58
CA TRP A 142 -11.09 19.99 -5.40
C TRP A 142 -11.14 18.89 -4.33
N GLU A 143 -12.27 18.19 -4.18
CA GLU A 143 -12.38 17.05 -3.25
C GLU A 143 -11.49 15.88 -3.69
N LEU A 144 -11.40 15.67 -5.00
CA LEU A 144 -10.47 14.69 -5.57
C LEU A 144 -9.01 15.11 -5.33
N ALA A 145 -8.71 16.41 -5.47
CA ALA A 145 -7.37 16.94 -5.14
C ALA A 145 -7.02 16.74 -3.66
N VAL A 146 -8.00 16.89 -2.76
CA VAL A 146 -7.83 16.61 -1.32
C VAL A 146 -7.56 15.12 -1.10
N LEU A 147 -8.27 14.22 -1.78
CA LEU A 147 -8.04 12.78 -1.70
C LEU A 147 -6.62 12.41 -2.17
N MET A 148 -6.13 13.05 -3.23
CA MET A 148 -4.75 12.92 -3.68
C MET A 148 -3.76 13.45 -2.62
N GLY A 149 -4.09 14.55 -1.94
CA GLY A 149 -3.34 15.08 -0.81
C GLY A 149 -3.21 14.07 0.34
N TYR A 150 -4.26 13.30 0.62
CA TYR A 150 -4.18 12.21 1.61
C TYR A 150 -3.22 11.11 1.18
N GLY A 151 -3.17 10.79 -0.13
CA GLY A 151 -2.14 9.91 -0.67
C GLY A 151 -0.72 10.40 -0.36
N LEU A 152 -0.45 11.70 -0.48
CA LEU A 152 0.85 12.29 -0.10
C LEU A 152 1.12 12.20 1.41
N VAL A 153 0.11 12.39 2.25
CA VAL A 153 0.25 12.21 3.71
C VAL A 153 0.62 10.76 4.04
N ILE A 154 -0.01 9.79 3.38
CA ILE A 154 0.29 8.37 3.55
C ILE A 154 1.72 8.06 3.12
N VAL A 155 2.16 8.61 1.99
CA VAL A 155 3.55 8.50 1.50
C VAL A 155 4.53 9.05 2.54
N ALA A 156 4.25 10.24 3.09
CA ALA A 156 5.08 10.84 4.11
C ALA A 156 5.13 9.99 5.39
N ALA A 157 3.99 9.48 5.84
CA ALA A 157 3.88 8.59 6.99
C ALA A 157 4.69 7.28 6.78
N THR A 158 4.56 6.67 5.60
CA THR A 158 5.31 5.46 5.22
C THR A 158 6.81 5.74 5.18
N PHE A 159 7.20 6.84 4.55
CA PHE A 159 8.60 7.24 4.46
C PHE A 159 9.22 7.46 5.84
N VAL A 160 8.51 8.14 6.74
CA VAL A 160 8.95 8.38 8.12
C VAL A 160 9.03 7.06 8.89
N ALA A 161 8.02 6.21 8.84
CA ALA A 161 7.98 4.93 9.53
C ALA A 161 9.16 4.03 9.12
N PHE A 162 9.38 3.87 7.82
CA PHE A 162 10.46 3.03 7.30
C PHE A 162 11.84 3.64 7.52
N SER A 163 11.96 4.98 7.46
CA SER A 163 13.23 5.67 7.74
C SER A 163 13.62 5.60 9.20
N ALA A 164 12.65 5.61 10.11
CA ALA A 164 12.88 5.40 11.54
C ALA A 164 13.33 3.96 11.82
N ALA A 165 12.72 3.00 11.15
CA ALA A 165 13.06 1.57 11.27
C ALA A 165 14.41 1.19 10.63
N ALA A 166 14.89 2.00 9.69
CA ALA A 166 16.16 1.76 8.99
C ALA A 166 17.41 2.28 9.75
N ARG A 167 17.21 2.96 10.87
CA ARG A 167 18.28 3.46 11.76
C ARG A 167 18.71 2.42 12.76
#